data_ee055b847a09d88051f7676ce0a3290d
#
_entry.id   ee055b847a09d88051f7676ce0a3290d
#
_cell.length_a   1.000
_cell.length_b   1.000
_cell.length_c   1.000
_cell.angle_alpha   90.00
_cell.angle_beta   90.00
_cell.angle_gamma   90.00
#
_symmetry.space_group_name_H-M   'P 1'
#
loop_
_entity.id
_entity.type
_entity.pdbx_description
1 polymer ?
#
loop_
_entity_poly.entity_id
_entity_poly.type
_entity_poly.pdbx_seq_one_letter_code
_entity_poly.pdbx_strand_id
1 'polypeptide(L)'
;MRMTAPSNLVVLTALVATSLTPAFAAGIGEESGRNFNHGGGDSVQLGPRPFFLVGDMENGPLKQELQACSEGPFKRTDFSIAHRGAAMQFPEHTRESYEAAARMGAGVVECDVAFTKDKELVCRHAQNDLHTTTNILAVPELAAKCTVPFTPATFDASGKLLTPAKAECRTSDITLAEFKTLRGKMDAFDPRATTVEEYMGGTANWRTDLYAGPTSGTLMTHKESIALFQQLGVKMTPELKSPVVAMPFDGFSQQDYAQKMIDEYKQGDVSPRKVWPQSFDKTDVLYWIANEPSFGKQAVYLDDAETVADLPDPAELASYKAAGINIVAPPIFALLTTDASGDIVPSQYAKEARGAGLDIITWTLERSGLLADGNNGFYYQSFDSEIEREGDMMRVLDVLAMDVGVVGIFSDWPATVTYYANCMGLK
;
A
#
# COMPACT_ATOMS: atom_id res chain seq x y z
N MET A 1 -7.35 74.92 19.81
CA MET A 1 -6.60 75.11 21.09
C MET A 1 -5.31 74.27 20.97
N ARG A 2 -4.21 74.93 20.89
CA ARG A 2 -2.85 74.34 20.77
C ARG A 2 -2.39 73.78 22.12
N MET A 3 -1.66 72.65 22.12
CA MET A 3 -0.58 72.36 23.08
C MET A 3 0.28 71.22 22.51
N THR A 4 1.36 71.49 22.12
CA THR A 4 2.81 71.31 22.16
C THR A 4 3.31 70.06 22.88
N ALA A 5 4.15 69.34 22.15
CA ALA A 5 5.01 68.22 22.62
C ALA A 5 6.16 68.70 23.53
N PRO A 6 6.82 67.81 24.23
CA PRO A 6 8.27 67.90 24.35
C PRO A 6 9.04 66.71 23.85
N SER A 7 10.10 67.00 23.18
CA SER A 7 11.19 66.14 22.73
C SER A 7 11.97 65.55 23.91
N ASN A 8 12.25 64.27 23.92
CA ASN A 8 13.30 63.74 24.78
C ASN A 8 14.39 63.09 23.89
N LEU A 9 15.57 63.71 24.06
CA LEU A 9 16.86 63.37 23.49
C LEU A 9 17.36 62.07 24.16
N VAL A 10 17.59 60.99 23.40
CA VAL A 10 18.27 59.80 23.90
C VAL A 10 19.68 59.76 23.34
N VAL A 11 20.63 59.82 24.25
CA VAL A 11 22.07 59.73 24.01
C VAL A 11 22.42 58.26 23.64
N LEU A 12 23.00 58.08 22.46
CA LEU A 12 23.59 56.80 22.05
C LEU A 12 25.01 56.68 22.64
N THR A 13 25.18 55.74 23.55
CA THR A 13 26.51 55.28 23.98
C THR A 13 26.88 54.02 23.12
N ALA A 14 27.90 54.17 22.28
CA ALA A 14 28.48 53.08 21.50
C ALA A 14 29.37 52.24 22.41
N LEU A 15 28.95 50.94 22.59
CA LEU A 15 29.82 49.90 23.14
C LEU A 15 30.52 49.20 21.98
N VAL A 16 31.83 49.33 21.91
CA VAL A 16 32.71 48.57 21.03
C VAL A 16 32.90 47.18 21.66
N ALA A 17 32.29 46.18 21.06
CA ALA A 17 32.54 44.78 21.40
C ALA A 17 33.59 44.19 20.45
N THR A 18 34.78 43.95 20.98
CA THR A 18 35.85 43.20 20.31
C THR A 18 35.47 41.73 20.23
N SER A 19 35.23 41.24 19.02
CA SER A 19 34.99 39.81 18.74
C SER A 19 36.33 39.06 18.70
N LEU A 20 36.55 38.18 19.68
CA LEU A 20 37.54 37.11 19.60
C LEU A 20 36.92 35.94 18.86
N THR A 21 37.35 35.71 17.63
CA THR A 21 37.07 34.49 16.88
C THR A 21 38.04 33.39 17.28
N PRO A 22 37.59 32.20 17.72
CA PRO A 22 38.48 31.07 17.79
C PRO A 22 38.59 30.45 16.38
N ALA A 23 39.81 30.33 15.89
CA ALA A 23 40.16 29.59 14.69
C ALA A 23 39.91 28.10 14.97
N PHE A 24 38.88 27.53 14.33
CA PHE A 24 38.76 26.09 14.22
C PHE A 24 39.63 25.62 13.05
N ALA A 25 40.69 24.89 13.37
CA ALA A 25 41.47 24.15 12.40
C ALA A 25 40.58 23.08 11.76
N ALA A 26 40.42 23.15 10.44
CA ALA A 26 39.78 22.08 9.65
C ALA A 26 40.71 20.87 9.63
N GLY A 27 40.42 19.89 10.47
CA GLY A 27 40.91 18.53 10.31
C GLY A 27 40.01 17.82 9.31
N ILE A 28 40.53 17.54 8.10
CA ILE A 28 39.91 16.58 7.17
C ILE A 28 40.13 15.21 7.80
N GLY A 29 39.16 14.79 8.62
CA GLY A 29 39.03 13.37 9.03
C GLY A 29 38.23 12.64 7.96
N GLU A 30 38.83 11.63 7.35
CA GLU A 30 38.14 10.62 6.58
C GLU A 30 36.95 10.11 7.42
N GLU A 31 35.71 10.34 6.92
CA GLU A 31 34.54 9.63 7.46
C GLU A 31 34.74 8.16 7.16
N SER A 32 35.33 7.44 8.11
CA SER A 32 35.22 6.00 8.19
C SER A 32 33.72 5.69 8.24
N GLY A 33 33.22 5.08 7.16
CA GLY A 33 31.86 4.62 7.06
C GLY A 33 31.44 3.93 8.36
N ARG A 34 30.54 4.55 9.10
CA ARG A 34 29.84 3.87 10.18
C ARG A 34 29.02 2.78 9.49
N ASN A 35 29.59 1.60 9.43
CA ASN A 35 28.82 0.39 9.29
C ASN A 35 27.81 0.42 10.45
N PHE A 36 26.60 0.87 10.15
CA PHE A 36 25.45 0.53 10.97
C PHE A 36 25.31 -1.00 10.82
N ASN A 37 26.02 -1.71 11.66
CA ASN A 37 25.78 -3.11 11.92
C ASN A 37 24.34 -3.13 12.45
N HIS A 38 23.37 -3.31 11.56
CA HIS A 38 22.04 -3.75 11.91
C HIS A 38 22.19 -5.17 12.40
N GLY A 39 22.72 -5.31 13.61
CA GLY A 39 22.48 -6.47 14.43
C GLY A 39 20.97 -6.58 14.50
N GLY A 40 20.41 -7.43 13.63
CA GLY A 40 19.00 -7.64 13.48
C GLY A 40 18.44 -8.29 14.73
N GLY A 41 18.15 -7.51 15.73
CA GLY A 41 17.04 -7.79 16.61
C GLY A 41 15.79 -7.34 15.87
N ASP A 42 14.85 -8.25 15.65
CA ASP A 42 13.54 -8.01 15.05
C ASP A 42 12.70 -7.04 15.90
N SER A 43 13.15 -5.80 16.06
CA SER A 43 12.43 -4.79 16.85
C SER A 43 11.27 -4.24 16.03
N VAL A 44 10.14 -4.91 16.13
CA VAL A 44 8.86 -4.45 15.56
C VAL A 44 8.38 -3.22 16.33
N GLN A 45 7.91 -2.21 15.61
CA GLN A 45 7.36 -0.98 16.16
C GLN A 45 5.92 -0.80 15.66
N LEU A 46 4.96 -1.14 16.50
CA LEU A 46 3.54 -1.15 16.11
C LEU A 46 2.90 0.24 16.10
N GLY A 47 3.42 1.18 16.90
CA GLY A 47 2.77 2.47 17.11
C GLY A 47 1.44 2.34 17.87
N PRO A 48 0.64 3.41 17.98
CA PRO A 48 -0.55 3.43 18.86
C PRO A 48 -1.81 2.77 18.25
N ARG A 49 -1.89 2.61 16.91
CA ARG A 49 -3.13 2.20 16.22
C ARG A 49 -3.69 0.85 16.70
N PRO A 50 -2.92 -0.26 16.80
CA PRO A 50 -3.48 -1.54 17.25
C PRO A 50 -4.09 -1.45 18.64
N PHE A 51 -3.46 -0.74 19.56
CA PHE A 51 -3.97 -0.55 20.94
C PHE A 51 -5.25 0.26 20.98
N PHE A 52 -5.36 1.29 20.11
CA PHE A 52 -6.59 2.05 19.93
C PHE A 52 -7.72 1.13 19.44
N LEU A 53 -7.49 0.33 18.40
CA LEU A 53 -8.49 -0.59 17.85
C LEU A 53 -8.97 -1.59 18.91
N VAL A 54 -8.06 -2.20 19.66
CA VAL A 54 -8.41 -3.10 20.76
C VAL A 54 -9.19 -2.37 21.87
N GLY A 55 -8.79 -1.14 22.20
CA GLY A 55 -9.52 -0.31 23.17
C GLY A 55 -10.97 -0.03 22.77
N ASP A 56 -11.20 0.16 21.47
CA ASP A 56 -12.50 0.48 20.87
C ASP A 56 -13.40 -0.75 20.62
N MET A 57 -12.87 -1.98 20.70
CA MET A 57 -13.67 -3.20 20.59
C MET A 57 -14.79 -3.26 21.67
N GLU A 58 -15.83 -4.01 21.37
CA GLU A 58 -16.77 -4.45 22.40
C GLU A 58 -16.09 -5.31 23.48
N ASN A 59 -16.64 -5.26 24.70
CA ASN A 59 -16.12 -6.08 25.80
C ASN A 59 -16.44 -7.56 25.53
N GLY A 60 -15.41 -8.37 25.53
CA GLY A 60 -15.54 -9.81 25.28
C GLY A 60 -14.22 -10.56 25.45
N PRO A 61 -14.24 -11.89 25.24
CA PRO A 61 -13.04 -12.72 25.39
C PRO A 61 -11.90 -12.28 24.47
N LEU A 62 -12.17 -12.03 23.18
CA LEU A 62 -11.15 -11.60 22.22
C LEU A 62 -10.46 -10.29 22.64
N LYS A 63 -11.25 -9.29 23.08
CA LYS A 63 -10.67 -8.04 23.60
C LYS A 63 -9.74 -8.29 24.78
N GLN A 64 -10.15 -9.14 25.72
CA GLN A 64 -9.35 -9.47 26.90
C GLN A 64 -8.05 -10.18 26.53
N GLU A 65 -8.10 -11.11 25.57
CA GLU A 65 -6.93 -11.82 25.05
C GLU A 65 -5.95 -10.86 24.37
N LEU A 66 -6.44 -10.01 23.47
CA LEU A 66 -5.62 -9.01 22.80
C LEU A 66 -5.03 -8.00 23.79
N GLN A 67 -5.78 -7.55 24.80
CA GLN A 67 -5.25 -6.68 25.85
C GLN A 67 -4.17 -7.35 26.70
N ALA A 68 -4.30 -8.64 27.01
CA ALA A 68 -3.31 -9.39 27.77
C ALA A 68 -1.96 -9.52 27.05
N CYS A 69 -1.97 -9.42 25.72
CA CYS A 69 -0.80 -9.48 24.85
C CYS A 69 -0.14 -8.11 24.59
N SER A 70 -0.67 -7.01 25.14
CA SER A 70 -0.30 -5.63 24.78
C SER A 70 1.18 -5.27 24.95
N GLU A 71 1.88 -5.93 25.88
CA GLU A 71 3.29 -5.65 26.18
C GLU A 71 4.28 -6.45 25.31
N GLY A 72 3.80 -7.30 24.40
CA GLY A 72 4.64 -8.11 23.53
C GLY A 72 5.41 -9.22 24.25
N PRO A 73 6.59 -9.61 23.75
CA PRO A 73 7.34 -9.05 22.60
C PRO A 73 6.71 -9.35 21.24
N PHE A 74 6.75 -8.36 20.33
CA PHE A 74 6.23 -8.51 18.98
C PHE A 74 7.35 -8.86 17.98
N LYS A 75 7.02 -9.74 17.04
CA LYS A 75 7.95 -10.22 16.00
C LYS A 75 7.31 -10.04 14.63
N ARG A 76 8.15 -9.99 13.61
CA ARG A 76 7.73 -10.08 12.21
C ARG A 76 6.97 -11.38 11.97
N THR A 77 5.90 -11.32 11.16
CA THR A 77 5.09 -12.47 10.80
C THR A 77 4.72 -12.43 9.31
N ASP A 78 4.77 -13.58 8.64
CA ASP A 78 4.37 -13.71 7.24
C ASP A 78 2.85 -13.57 7.06
N PHE A 79 2.08 -13.74 8.12
CA PHE A 79 0.64 -13.51 8.12
C PHE A 79 0.29 -12.04 7.83
N SER A 80 1.18 -11.10 8.16
CA SER A 80 1.05 -9.67 7.87
C SER A 80 1.67 -9.34 6.52
N ILE A 81 0.82 -9.02 5.54
CA ILE A 81 1.19 -8.62 4.19
C ILE A 81 0.98 -7.11 4.04
N ALA A 82 2.05 -6.37 3.74
CA ALA A 82 1.98 -4.94 3.54
C ALA A 82 1.39 -4.61 2.16
N HIS A 83 0.18 -4.06 2.13
CA HIS A 83 -0.52 -3.62 0.93
C HIS A 83 0.06 -2.30 0.43
N ARG A 84 0.85 -2.34 -0.65
CA ARG A 84 1.55 -1.17 -1.21
C ARG A 84 2.52 -0.49 -0.22
N GLY A 85 2.95 -1.22 0.83
CA GLY A 85 3.72 -0.72 1.96
C GLY A 85 2.86 -0.35 3.17
N ALA A 86 3.06 0.84 3.75
CA ALA A 86 2.26 1.41 4.85
C ALA A 86 1.39 2.57 4.32
N ALA A 87 0.49 2.27 3.38
CA ALA A 87 -0.19 3.22 2.52
C ALA A 87 -1.22 4.13 3.21
N MET A 88 -1.55 3.89 4.50
CA MET A 88 -2.39 4.82 5.25
C MET A 88 -1.73 6.18 5.49
N GLN A 89 -0.40 6.23 5.68
CA GLN A 89 0.30 7.45 6.06
C GLN A 89 1.56 7.73 5.23
N PHE A 90 1.88 6.87 4.27
CA PHE A 90 2.99 7.06 3.34
C PHE A 90 2.48 6.93 1.90
N PRO A 91 3.03 7.69 0.95
CA PRO A 91 2.74 7.47 -0.46
C PRO A 91 3.00 6.01 -0.85
N GLU A 92 2.02 5.36 -1.45
CA GLU A 92 2.09 3.95 -1.80
C GLU A 92 3.24 3.63 -2.78
N HIS A 93 3.80 2.43 -2.67
CA HIS A 93 4.89 1.94 -3.53
C HIS A 93 6.14 2.84 -3.53
N THR A 94 6.40 3.51 -2.41
CA THR A 94 7.61 4.29 -2.20
C THR A 94 8.55 3.60 -1.21
N ARG A 95 9.84 3.95 -1.27
CA ARG A 95 10.84 3.44 -0.32
C ARG A 95 10.38 3.63 1.12
N GLU A 96 9.90 4.83 1.45
CA GLU A 96 9.48 5.23 2.80
C GLU A 96 8.31 4.36 3.29
N SER A 97 7.34 4.07 2.41
CA SER A 97 6.20 3.20 2.68
C SER A 97 6.65 1.76 3.00
N TYR A 98 7.58 1.24 2.21
CA TYR A 98 8.13 -0.11 2.39
C TYR A 98 8.97 -0.26 3.66
N GLU A 99 9.83 0.72 3.95
CA GLU A 99 10.63 0.75 5.17
C GLU A 99 9.75 0.83 6.42
N ALA A 100 8.69 1.65 6.38
CA ALA A 100 7.71 1.74 7.47
C ALA A 100 6.97 0.42 7.68
N ALA A 101 6.50 -0.22 6.61
CA ALA A 101 5.80 -1.52 6.68
C ALA A 101 6.67 -2.62 7.28
N ALA A 102 7.93 -2.74 6.85
CA ALA A 102 8.88 -3.69 7.41
C ALA A 102 9.15 -3.42 8.90
N ARG A 103 9.23 -2.14 9.31
CA ARG A 103 9.38 -1.72 10.70
C ARG A 103 8.16 -2.07 11.56
N MET A 104 6.96 -2.08 10.96
CA MET A 104 5.72 -2.50 11.61
C MET A 104 5.59 -4.03 11.73
N GLY A 105 6.55 -4.80 11.21
CA GLY A 105 6.57 -6.25 11.35
C GLY A 105 5.88 -7.02 10.22
N ALA A 106 5.61 -6.40 9.08
CA ALA A 106 5.20 -7.12 7.89
C ALA A 106 6.26 -8.15 7.50
N GLY A 107 5.86 -9.40 7.33
CA GLY A 107 6.74 -10.48 6.85
C GLY A 107 6.82 -10.51 5.33
N VAL A 108 5.76 -10.08 4.67
CA VAL A 108 5.63 -9.99 3.21
C VAL A 108 5.32 -8.55 2.80
N VAL A 109 5.95 -8.06 1.73
CA VAL A 109 5.70 -6.71 1.21
C VAL A 109 5.37 -6.79 -0.28
N GLU A 110 4.37 -6.03 -0.66
CA GLU A 110 3.88 -5.98 -2.03
C GLU A 110 4.56 -4.88 -2.85
N CYS A 111 4.83 -5.19 -4.12
CA CYS A 111 5.08 -4.22 -5.18
C CYS A 111 4.15 -4.54 -6.35
N ASP A 112 3.19 -3.69 -6.62
CA ASP A 112 2.41 -3.73 -7.85
C ASP A 112 3.29 -3.30 -9.00
N VAL A 113 3.37 -4.13 -10.03
CA VAL A 113 4.33 -3.97 -11.11
C VAL A 113 3.63 -3.45 -12.36
N ALA A 114 4.06 -2.30 -12.84
CA ALA A 114 3.68 -1.74 -14.14
C ALA A 114 4.95 -1.52 -14.99
N PHE A 115 4.81 -1.21 -16.28
CA PHE A 115 5.97 -0.95 -17.13
C PHE A 115 5.96 0.46 -17.73
N THR A 116 7.14 1.02 -17.93
CA THR A 116 7.39 2.32 -18.55
C THR A 116 7.39 2.23 -20.09
N LYS A 117 7.49 3.37 -20.77
CA LYS A 117 7.59 3.45 -22.24
C LYS A 117 8.74 2.61 -22.81
N ASP A 118 9.85 2.57 -22.11
CA ASP A 118 11.04 1.77 -22.45
C ASP A 118 11.00 0.36 -21.83
N LYS A 119 9.79 -0.09 -21.34
CA LYS A 119 9.51 -1.45 -20.85
C LYS A 119 10.28 -1.83 -19.59
N GLU A 120 10.74 -0.86 -18.80
CA GLU A 120 11.31 -1.11 -17.49
C GLU A 120 10.22 -1.22 -16.42
N LEU A 121 10.40 -2.14 -15.48
CA LEU A 121 9.39 -2.42 -14.47
C LEU A 121 9.51 -1.46 -13.28
N VAL A 122 8.36 -0.92 -12.86
CA VAL A 122 8.24 0.04 -11.75
C VAL A 122 7.13 -0.37 -10.79
N CYS A 123 7.27 -0.01 -9.51
CA CYS A 123 6.23 -0.28 -8.49
C CYS A 123 5.15 0.81 -8.56
N ARG A 124 4.02 0.51 -9.21
CA ARG A 124 2.82 1.36 -9.30
C ARG A 124 1.57 0.51 -9.36
N HIS A 125 0.52 0.91 -8.60
CA HIS A 125 -0.73 0.16 -8.49
C HIS A 125 -1.45 -0.02 -9.84
N ALA A 126 -1.35 0.96 -10.72
CA ALA A 126 -1.88 0.85 -12.07
C ALA A 126 -0.94 1.51 -13.08
N GLN A 127 -0.99 1.05 -14.33
CA GLN A 127 -0.24 1.68 -15.40
C GLN A 127 -0.64 3.14 -15.62
N ASN A 128 -1.87 3.53 -15.29
CA ASN A 128 -2.47 4.84 -15.51
C ASN A 128 -2.70 5.67 -14.23
N ASP A 129 -1.93 5.44 -13.17
CA ASP A 129 -2.14 6.11 -11.88
C ASP A 129 -1.19 7.29 -11.58
N LEU A 130 -0.25 7.62 -12.47
CA LEU A 130 0.77 8.63 -12.18
C LEU A 130 0.20 10.01 -11.82
N HIS A 131 -0.98 10.37 -12.34
CA HIS A 131 -1.63 11.65 -12.06
C HIS A 131 -2.25 11.72 -10.66
N THR A 132 -2.55 10.58 -10.03
CA THR A 132 -3.11 10.52 -8.66
C THR A 132 -2.07 10.19 -7.61
N THR A 133 -0.96 9.54 -7.99
CA THR A 133 0.03 8.99 -7.06
C THR A 133 1.39 9.68 -7.12
N THR A 134 1.58 10.62 -8.04
CA THR A 134 2.85 11.36 -8.21
C THR A 134 2.62 12.84 -8.48
N ASN A 135 3.72 13.60 -8.52
CA ASN A 135 3.71 15.01 -8.90
C ASN A 135 3.80 15.26 -10.41
N ILE A 136 3.50 14.30 -11.27
CA ILE A 136 3.70 14.40 -12.73
C ILE A 136 3.04 15.63 -13.34
N LEU A 137 1.82 15.99 -12.89
CA LEU A 137 1.07 17.14 -13.40
C LEU A 137 1.73 18.49 -13.06
N ALA A 138 2.55 18.54 -12.00
CA ALA A 138 3.31 19.73 -11.63
C ALA A 138 4.66 19.86 -12.38
N VAL A 139 4.99 18.88 -13.26
CA VAL A 139 6.20 18.88 -14.10
C VAL A 139 5.77 19.09 -15.54
N PRO A 140 5.81 20.32 -16.10
CA PRO A 140 5.18 20.66 -17.37
C PRO A 140 5.61 19.76 -18.55
N GLU A 141 6.88 19.39 -18.61
CA GLU A 141 7.44 18.57 -19.69
C GLU A 141 6.91 17.13 -19.64
N LEU A 142 6.58 16.62 -18.45
CA LEU A 142 6.01 15.29 -18.27
C LEU A 142 4.48 15.33 -18.31
N ALA A 143 3.85 16.36 -17.76
CA ALA A 143 2.41 16.58 -17.88
C ALA A 143 1.96 16.63 -19.35
N ALA A 144 2.77 17.22 -20.23
CA ALA A 144 2.50 17.27 -21.67
C ALA A 144 2.54 15.90 -22.38
N LYS A 145 3.08 14.86 -21.73
CA LYS A 145 3.14 13.49 -22.26
C LYS A 145 1.95 12.62 -21.81
N CYS A 146 1.18 13.09 -20.82
CA CYS A 146 0.03 12.35 -20.30
C CYS A 146 -0.97 12.03 -21.43
N THR A 147 -1.48 10.80 -21.43
CA THR A 147 -2.50 10.33 -22.39
C THR A 147 -3.74 11.23 -22.38
N VAL A 148 -4.17 11.71 -21.20
CA VAL A 148 -5.20 12.73 -21.07
C VAL A 148 -4.63 13.89 -20.25
N PRO A 149 -4.40 15.07 -20.87
CA PRO A 149 -3.96 16.26 -20.15
C PRO A 149 -4.97 16.69 -19.09
N PHE A 150 -4.49 17.38 -18.04
CA PHE A 150 -5.37 17.93 -17.02
C PHE A 150 -6.44 18.85 -17.64
N THR A 151 -7.68 18.61 -17.25
CA THR A 151 -8.84 19.46 -17.57
C THR A 151 -9.52 19.86 -16.28
N PRO A 152 -9.75 21.16 -16.02
CA PRO A 152 -10.38 21.64 -14.80
C PRO A 152 -11.85 21.25 -14.69
N ALA A 153 -12.35 21.19 -13.47
CA ALA A 153 -13.77 21.07 -13.20
C ALA A 153 -14.56 22.28 -13.71
N THR A 154 -15.81 22.04 -14.10
CA THR A 154 -16.74 23.10 -14.45
C THR A 154 -17.96 23.11 -13.53
N PHE A 155 -18.50 24.29 -13.27
CA PHE A 155 -19.62 24.50 -12.35
C PHE A 155 -20.73 25.31 -13.01
N ASP A 156 -21.94 25.12 -12.54
CA ASP A 156 -23.06 26.02 -12.89
C ASP A 156 -22.99 27.30 -12.04
N ALA A 157 -23.93 28.22 -12.31
CA ALA A 157 -24.02 29.52 -11.61
C ALA A 157 -24.30 29.39 -10.10
N SER A 158 -24.75 28.23 -9.62
CA SER A 158 -24.98 27.92 -8.20
C SER A 158 -23.80 27.28 -7.53
N GLY A 159 -22.70 26.98 -8.26
CA GLY A 159 -21.51 26.26 -7.75
C GLY A 159 -21.69 24.73 -7.72
N LYS A 160 -22.71 24.18 -8.37
CA LYS A 160 -22.88 22.74 -8.53
C LYS A 160 -21.93 22.23 -9.61
N LEU A 161 -21.23 21.13 -9.31
CA LEU A 161 -20.33 20.47 -10.24
C LEU A 161 -21.09 19.98 -11.49
N LEU A 162 -20.65 20.41 -12.67
CA LEU A 162 -21.17 19.96 -13.97
C LEU A 162 -20.27 18.89 -14.58
N THR A 163 -18.96 19.15 -14.63
CA THR A 163 -17.97 18.21 -15.14
C THR A 163 -16.83 18.12 -14.14
N PRO A 164 -16.46 16.93 -13.66
CA PRO A 164 -15.33 16.80 -12.77
C PRO A 164 -13.99 17.08 -13.48
N ALA A 165 -13.00 17.53 -12.71
CA ALA A 165 -11.63 17.59 -13.16
C ALA A 165 -11.13 16.19 -13.52
N LYS A 166 -10.26 16.08 -14.51
CA LYS A 166 -9.68 14.80 -14.94
C LYS A 166 -8.29 14.96 -15.51
N ALA A 167 -7.50 13.91 -15.38
CA ALA A 167 -6.25 13.69 -16.09
C ALA A 167 -6.04 12.17 -16.21
N GLU A 168 -5.15 11.73 -17.10
CA GLU A 168 -4.65 10.35 -17.13
C GLU A 168 -3.21 10.36 -17.60
N CYS A 169 -2.30 9.97 -16.72
CA CYS A 169 -0.88 9.86 -17.03
C CYS A 169 -0.43 8.42 -16.75
N ARG A 170 0.13 7.78 -17.78
CA ARG A 170 0.51 6.38 -17.72
C ARG A 170 2.00 6.21 -17.48
N THR A 171 2.41 5.14 -16.83
CA THR A 171 3.83 4.77 -16.75
C THR A 171 4.42 4.57 -18.15
N SER A 172 3.62 4.03 -19.08
CA SER A 172 3.98 3.85 -20.50
C SER A 172 4.04 5.14 -21.34
N ASP A 173 3.63 6.29 -20.81
CA ASP A 173 3.77 7.59 -21.46
C ASP A 173 5.22 8.12 -21.35
N ILE A 174 5.97 7.67 -20.35
CA ILE A 174 7.29 8.18 -19.97
C ILE A 174 8.32 7.06 -19.84
N THR A 175 9.59 7.40 -20.03
CA THR A 175 10.72 6.49 -19.84
C THR A 175 11.04 6.29 -18.36
N LEU A 176 11.81 5.26 -18.01
CA LEU A 176 12.31 5.05 -16.66
C LEU A 176 13.10 6.26 -16.15
N ALA A 177 13.96 6.84 -16.98
CA ALA A 177 14.74 8.02 -16.59
C ALA A 177 13.84 9.19 -16.17
N GLU A 178 12.74 9.42 -16.88
CA GLU A 178 11.73 10.43 -16.56
C GLU A 178 10.93 10.06 -15.31
N PHE A 179 10.49 8.81 -15.19
CA PHE A 179 9.81 8.30 -14.00
C PHE A 179 10.63 8.55 -12.72
N LYS A 180 11.94 8.34 -12.76
CA LYS A 180 12.84 8.55 -11.61
C LYS A 180 13.00 10.02 -11.21
N THR A 181 12.57 10.98 -12.03
CA THR A 181 12.54 12.40 -11.64
C THR A 181 11.30 12.77 -10.83
N LEU A 182 10.26 11.95 -10.87
CA LEU A 182 9.02 12.18 -10.14
C LEU A 182 9.16 11.88 -8.64
N ARG A 183 8.19 12.40 -7.89
CA ARG A 183 8.01 12.12 -6.45
C ARG A 183 6.63 11.54 -6.22
N GLY A 184 6.57 10.55 -5.33
CA GLY A 184 5.31 9.98 -4.88
C GLY A 184 4.54 10.95 -3.98
N LYS A 185 3.23 10.92 -4.08
CA LYS A 185 2.27 11.58 -3.18
C LYS A 185 1.23 10.58 -2.73
N MET A 186 0.48 10.91 -1.70
CA MET A 186 -0.68 10.11 -1.30
C MET A 186 -1.64 9.96 -2.50
N ASP A 187 -2.10 8.73 -2.74
CA ASP A 187 -3.04 8.44 -3.81
C ASP A 187 -4.35 9.16 -3.54
N ALA A 188 -4.61 10.21 -4.31
CA ALA A 188 -5.79 11.03 -4.25
C ALA A 188 -5.84 12.03 -5.42
N PHE A 189 -7.04 12.52 -5.72
CA PHE A 189 -7.27 13.70 -6.55
C PHE A 189 -8.56 14.41 -6.12
N ASP A 190 -8.63 15.72 -6.36
CA ASP A 190 -9.87 16.47 -6.13
C ASP A 190 -10.67 16.57 -7.45
N PRO A 191 -11.83 15.90 -7.58
CA PRO A 191 -12.68 16.00 -8.76
C PRO A 191 -13.29 17.39 -8.97
N ARG A 192 -13.21 18.29 -7.98
CA ARG A 192 -13.71 19.67 -8.06
C ARG A 192 -12.63 20.68 -8.42
N ALA A 193 -11.40 20.24 -8.63
CA ALA A 193 -10.24 21.08 -8.87
C ALA A 193 -10.36 21.95 -10.12
N THR A 194 -9.96 23.19 -10.02
CA THR A 194 -9.85 24.13 -11.14
C THR A 194 -8.40 24.35 -11.57
N THR A 195 -7.45 23.93 -10.75
CA THR A 195 -6.01 24.00 -11.00
C THR A 195 -5.36 22.64 -10.77
N VAL A 196 -4.15 22.46 -11.30
CA VAL A 196 -3.32 21.27 -11.08
C VAL A 196 -2.98 21.10 -9.58
N GLU A 197 -2.71 22.20 -8.88
CA GLU A 197 -2.37 22.17 -7.46
C GLU A 197 -3.53 21.63 -6.62
N GLU A 198 -4.75 22.12 -6.86
CA GLU A 198 -5.97 21.62 -6.23
C GLU A 198 -6.19 20.14 -6.57
N TYR A 199 -6.00 19.77 -7.85
CA TYR A 199 -6.20 18.40 -8.32
C TYR A 199 -5.30 17.38 -7.61
N MET A 200 -4.04 17.73 -7.35
CA MET A 200 -3.09 16.86 -6.64
C MET A 200 -3.40 16.70 -5.14
N GLY A 201 -4.35 17.45 -4.60
CA GLY A 201 -4.86 17.32 -3.24
C GLY A 201 -5.90 16.19 -3.10
N GLY A 202 -6.82 16.34 -2.15
CA GLY A 202 -7.98 15.45 -1.99
C GLY A 202 -7.69 14.16 -1.22
N THR A 203 -6.57 14.07 -0.50
CA THR A 203 -6.27 12.93 0.40
C THR A 203 -7.47 12.70 1.34
N ALA A 204 -7.98 11.45 1.36
CA ALA A 204 -9.12 11.07 2.19
C ALA A 204 -8.82 11.29 3.68
N ASN A 205 -9.88 11.60 4.47
CA ASN A 205 -9.75 11.92 5.90
C ASN A 205 -9.24 10.77 6.79
N TRP A 206 -9.34 9.54 6.31
CA TRP A 206 -8.81 8.35 7.01
C TRP A 206 -7.34 8.04 6.66
N ARG A 207 -6.74 8.80 5.73
CA ARG A 207 -5.32 8.73 5.32
C ARG A 207 -4.63 10.05 5.62
N THR A 208 -3.31 10.03 5.68
CA THR A 208 -2.52 11.26 5.90
C THR A 208 -1.17 11.15 5.20
N ASP A 209 -0.62 12.28 4.76
CA ASP A 209 0.73 12.43 4.24
C ASP A 209 1.72 12.96 5.30
N LEU A 210 1.38 12.79 6.58
CA LEU A 210 2.09 13.36 7.74
C LEU A 210 3.59 13.04 7.75
N TYR A 211 3.96 11.80 7.38
CA TYR A 211 5.37 11.36 7.50
C TYR A 211 6.21 11.59 6.24
N ALA A 212 5.60 11.55 5.08
CA ALA A 212 6.33 11.68 3.82
C ALA A 212 6.13 13.03 3.14
N GLY A 213 5.13 13.81 3.61
CA GLY A 213 4.69 15.04 2.97
C GLY A 213 3.98 14.79 1.64
N PRO A 214 3.41 15.83 1.03
CA PRO A 214 2.51 15.67 -0.11
C PRO A 214 3.21 15.17 -1.40
N THR A 215 4.52 15.40 -1.55
CA THR A 215 5.27 15.04 -2.77
C THR A 215 6.71 14.64 -2.46
N SER A 216 6.94 13.86 -1.40
CA SER A 216 8.30 13.51 -0.95
C SER A 216 8.64 12.03 -1.09
N GLY A 217 7.70 11.18 -1.49
CA GLY A 217 7.92 9.75 -1.65
C GLY A 217 8.93 9.41 -2.76
N THR A 218 9.87 8.50 -2.47
CA THR A 218 10.87 8.03 -3.42
C THR A 218 10.32 6.87 -4.23
N LEU A 219 10.08 7.10 -5.53
CA LEU A 219 9.59 6.07 -6.44
C LEU A 219 10.64 4.98 -6.70
N MET A 220 10.18 3.74 -6.79
CA MET A 220 11.00 2.56 -6.91
C MET A 220 10.77 1.86 -8.24
N THR A 221 11.85 1.35 -8.85
CA THR A 221 11.74 0.27 -9.85
C THR A 221 11.48 -1.04 -9.14
N HIS A 222 10.97 -2.04 -9.87
CA HIS A 222 10.81 -3.38 -9.33
C HIS A 222 12.17 -3.99 -8.88
N LYS A 223 13.26 -3.78 -9.63
CA LYS A 223 14.62 -4.19 -9.23
C LYS A 223 15.08 -3.51 -7.93
N GLU A 224 14.83 -2.21 -7.79
CA GLU A 224 15.18 -1.48 -6.57
C GLU A 224 14.35 -1.97 -5.37
N SER A 225 13.06 -2.31 -5.57
CA SER A 225 12.23 -2.87 -4.49
C SER A 225 12.73 -4.25 -4.07
N ILE A 226 13.11 -5.11 -5.00
CA ILE A 226 13.72 -6.43 -4.70
C ILE A 226 14.95 -6.25 -3.81
N ALA A 227 15.87 -5.37 -4.18
CA ALA A 227 17.09 -5.12 -3.41
C ALA A 227 16.76 -4.56 -2.01
N LEU A 228 15.81 -3.64 -1.90
CA LEU A 228 15.34 -3.08 -0.63
C LEU A 228 14.71 -4.17 0.25
N PHE A 229 13.84 -5.01 -0.30
CA PHE A 229 13.15 -6.07 0.46
C PHE A 229 14.13 -7.12 0.97
N GLN A 230 15.17 -7.48 0.19
CA GLN A 230 16.27 -8.33 0.66
C GLN A 230 17.03 -7.66 1.82
N GLN A 231 17.34 -6.37 1.72
CA GLN A 231 18.00 -5.60 2.78
C GLN A 231 17.16 -5.54 4.06
N LEU A 232 15.84 -5.36 3.92
CA LEU A 232 14.88 -5.32 5.03
C LEU A 232 14.61 -6.74 5.60
N GLY A 233 15.01 -7.80 4.89
CA GLY A 233 14.81 -9.20 5.30
C GLY A 233 13.33 -9.63 5.23
N VAL A 234 12.51 -9.02 4.37
CA VAL A 234 11.11 -9.38 4.15
C VAL A 234 10.96 -10.29 2.93
N LYS A 235 9.83 -10.98 2.84
CA LYS A 235 9.37 -11.74 1.67
C LYS A 235 8.57 -10.82 0.74
N MET A 236 8.20 -11.29 -0.44
CA MET A 236 7.74 -10.46 -1.55
C MET A 236 6.49 -11.03 -2.20
N THR A 237 5.52 -10.16 -2.48
CA THR A 237 4.33 -10.53 -3.26
C THR A 237 4.13 -9.49 -4.38
N PRO A 238 4.80 -9.67 -5.54
CA PRO A 238 4.60 -8.76 -6.67
C PRO A 238 3.27 -9.04 -7.36
N GLU A 239 2.48 -8.01 -7.63
CA GLU A 239 1.32 -8.11 -8.50
C GLU A 239 1.67 -7.65 -9.91
N LEU A 240 1.45 -8.48 -10.91
CA LEU A 240 1.56 -8.08 -12.32
C LEU A 240 0.28 -7.34 -12.72
N LYS A 241 0.34 -6.03 -12.81
CA LYS A 241 -0.83 -5.19 -13.10
C LYS A 241 -1.27 -5.35 -14.56
N SER A 242 -2.58 -5.44 -14.76
CA SER A 242 -3.14 -5.48 -16.11
C SER A 242 -2.78 -4.21 -16.90
N PRO A 243 -2.18 -4.33 -18.11
CA PRO A 243 -1.88 -3.16 -18.93
C PRO A 243 -3.14 -2.45 -19.39
N VAL A 244 -3.13 -1.11 -19.37
CA VAL A 244 -4.19 -0.29 -19.96
C VAL A 244 -3.90 0.11 -21.42
N VAL A 245 -2.76 -0.31 -21.95
CA VAL A 245 -2.40 -0.20 -23.35
C VAL A 245 -2.63 -1.52 -24.08
N ALA A 246 -2.83 -1.45 -25.39
CA ALA A 246 -2.96 -2.66 -26.19
C ALA A 246 -1.65 -3.48 -26.14
N MET A 247 -1.77 -4.78 -25.91
CA MET A 247 -0.67 -5.73 -25.98
C MET A 247 -0.69 -6.49 -27.31
N PRO A 248 0.48 -6.77 -27.94
CA PRO A 248 1.82 -6.41 -27.51
C PRO A 248 2.10 -4.90 -27.63
N PHE A 249 2.73 -4.29 -26.62
CA PHE A 249 3.15 -2.90 -26.63
C PHE A 249 4.54 -2.77 -27.25
N ASP A 250 4.63 -2.21 -28.45
CA ASP A 250 5.89 -2.11 -29.22
C ASP A 250 6.68 -3.43 -29.27
N GLY A 251 5.98 -4.54 -29.53
CA GLY A 251 6.54 -5.88 -29.58
C GLY A 251 6.76 -6.55 -28.23
N PHE A 252 6.46 -5.90 -27.10
CA PHE A 252 6.49 -6.45 -25.75
C PHE A 252 5.16 -7.12 -25.46
N SER A 253 5.12 -8.44 -25.47
CA SER A 253 3.90 -9.22 -25.21
C SER A 253 3.56 -9.31 -23.74
N GLN A 254 2.32 -9.75 -23.42
CA GLN A 254 1.92 -10.05 -22.02
C GLN A 254 2.84 -11.12 -21.40
N GLN A 255 3.22 -12.12 -22.17
CA GLN A 255 4.14 -13.16 -21.70
C GLN A 255 5.56 -12.62 -21.45
N ASP A 256 6.07 -11.71 -22.28
CA ASP A 256 7.34 -11.04 -22.02
C ASP A 256 7.31 -10.22 -20.74
N TYR A 257 6.17 -9.57 -20.46
CA TYR A 257 5.95 -8.80 -19.25
C TYR A 257 5.92 -9.70 -18.01
N ALA A 258 5.13 -10.78 -18.04
CA ALA A 258 5.06 -11.76 -16.97
C ALA A 258 6.42 -12.44 -16.71
N GLN A 259 7.17 -12.76 -17.76
CA GLN A 259 8.51 -13.35 -17.69
C GLN A 259 9.52 -12.36 -17.11
N LYS A 260 9.50 -11.09 -17.58
CA LYS A 260 10.44 -10.07 -17.10
C LYS A 260 10.33 -9.87 -15.58
N MET A 261 9.13 -9.89 -15.02
CA MET A 261 8.93 -9.80 -13.58
C MET A 261 9.66 -10.94 -12.83
N ILE A 262 9.54 -12.17 -13.29
CA ILE A 262 10.23 -13.32 -12.68
C ILE A 262 11.75 -13.25 -12.91
N ASP A 263 12.18 -12.81 -14.08
CA ASP A 263 13.60 -12.71 -14.42
C ASP A 263 14.33 -11.67 -13.54
N GLU A 264 13.64 -10.60 -13.11
CA GLU A 264 14.23 -9.64 -12.17
C GLU A 264 14.45 -10.25 -10.78
N TYR A 265 13.59 -11.16 -10.30
CA TYR A 265 13.84 -11.96 -9.08
C TYR A 265 15.03 -12.90 -9.24
N LYS A 266 15.16 -13.57 -10.39
CA LYS A 266 16.32 -14.43 -10.69
C LYS A 266 17.61 -13.61 -10.74
N GLN A 267 17.59 -12.44 -11.38
CA GLN A 267 18.74 -11.52 -11.46
C GLN A 267 19.14 -11.01 -10.07
N GLY A 268 18.17 -10.83 -9.17
CA GLY A 268 18.39 -10.46 -7.78
C GLY A 268 18.81 -11.63 -6.87
N ASP A 269 19.00 -12.83 -7.41
CA ASP A 269 19.30 -14.06 -6.65
C ASP A 269 18.32 -14.32 -5.51
N VAL A 270 17.03 -14.03 -5.74
CA VAL A 270 15.95 -14.25 -4.76
C VAL A 270 15.47 -15.69 -4.83
N SER A 271 15.47 -16.37 -3.68
CA SER A 271 14.87 -17.71 -3.60
C SER A 271 13.37 -17.66 -3.96
N PRO A 272 12.88 -18.52 -4.89
CA PRO A 272 11.47 -18.60 -5.22
C PRO A 272 10.55 -18.79 -4.01
N ARG A 273 11.02 -19.42 -2.95
CA ARG A 273 10.26 -19.62 -1.70
C ARG A 273 9.92 -18.33 -0.95
N LYS A 274 10.54 -17.22 -1.33
CA LYS A 274 10.29 -15.89 -0.74
C LYS A 274 9.39 -15.02 -1.61
N VAL A 275 8.85 -15.55 -2.72
CA VAL A 275 8.12 -14.76 -3.70
C VAL A 275 6.77 -15.41 -4.02
N TRP A 276 5.70 -14.65 -3.86
CA TRP A 276 4.33 -15.01 -4.23
C TRP A 276 3.88 -14.10 -5.39
N PRO A 277 4.19 -14.43 -6.66
CA PRO A 277 3.74 -13.63 -7.80
C PRO A 277 2.22 -13.73 -7.91
N GLN A 278 1.56 -12.60 -8.11
CA GLN A 278 0.10 -12.52 -8.16
C GLN A 278 -0.40 -11.77 -9.39
N SER A 279 -1.57 -12.14 -9.89
CA SER A 279 -2.25 -11.45 -10.99
C SER A 279 -3.76 -11.70 -10.92
N PHE A 280 -4.54 -10.70 -11.37
CA PHE A 280 -5.96 -10.84 -11.70
C PHE A 280 -6.17 -11.58 -13.04
N ASP A 281 -5.16 -11.62 -13.93
CA ASP A 281 -5.23 -12.42 -15.14
C ASP A 281 -4.79 -13.86 -14.85
N LYS A 282 -5.76 -14.79 -14.89
CA LYS A 282 -5.49 -16.23 -14.72
C LYS A 282 -4.45 -16.73 -15.71
N THR A 283 -4.35 -16.14 -16.90
CA THR A 283 -3.38 -16.53 -17.91
C THR A 283 -1.94 -16.30 -17.46
N ASP A 284 -1.67 -15.22 -16.74
CA ASP A 284 -0.34 -14.93 -16.18
C ASP A 284 0.03 -15.98 -15.12
N VAL A 285 -0.92 -16.29 -14.24
CA VAL A 285 -0.72 -17.30 -13.17
C VAL A 285 -0.41 -18.67 -13.79
N LEU A 286 -1.18 -19.09 -14.80
CA LEU A 286 -0.95 -20.35 -15.52
C LEU A 286 0.37 -20.33 -16.31
N TYR A 287 0.76 -19.16 -16.84
CA TYR A 287 2.07 -19.00 -17.49
C TYR A 287 3.20 -19.31 -16.51
N TRP A 288 3.18 -18.74 -15.30
CA TRP A 288 4.21 -19.01 -14.30
C TRP A 288 4.21 -20.46 -13.82
N ILE A 289 3.03 -21.06 -13.64
CA ILE A 289 2.92 -22.49 -13.27
C ILE A 289 3.60 -23.37 -14.32
N ALA A 290 3.38 -23.09 -15.60
CA ALA A 290 3.91 -23.88 -16.70
C ALA A 290 5.39 -23.63 -17.01
N ASN A 291 5.82 -22.36 -17.00
CA ASN A 291 7.13 -21.95 -17.50
C ASN A 291 8.14 -21.66 -16.38
N GLU A 292 7.66 -21.30 -15.18
CA GLU A 292 8.47 -20.94 -14.01
C GLU A 292 8.02 -21.72 -12.75
N PRO A 293 8.00 -23.07 -12.79
CA PRO A 293 7.35 -23.89 -11.77
C PRO A 293 7.88 -23.68 -10.35
N SER A 294 9.11 -23.16 -10.20
CA SER A 294 9.67 -22.84 -8.88
C SER A 294 8.96 -21.64 -8.23
N PHE A 295 8.55 -20.65 -9.02
CA PHE A 295 7.76 -19.50 -8.61
C PHE A 295 6.26 -19.80 -8.69
N GLY A 296 5.83 -20.50 -9.74
CA GLY A 296 4.43 -20.85 -10.00
C GLY A 296 3.77 -21.66 -8.89
N LYS A 297 4.55 -22.40 -8.07
CA LYS A 297 4.02 -23.13 -6.89
C LYS A 297 3.36 -22.20 -5.86
N GLN A 298 3.83 -20.95 -5.78
CA GLN A 298 3.35 -19.91 -4.87
C GLN A 298 2.60 -18.81 -5.60
N ALA A 299 2.32 -19.00 -6.91
CA ALA A 299 1.54 -18.02 -7.66
C ALA A 299 0.13 -17.91 -7.09
N VAL A 300 -0.34 -16.67 -6.98
CA VAL A 300 -1.62 -16.30 -6.39
C VAL A 300 -2.55 -15.81 -7.49
N TYR A 301 -3.73 -16.37 -7.56
CA TYR A 301 -4.79 -15.87 -8.42
C TYR A 301 -5.68 -14.91 -7.63
N LEU A 302 -5.67 -13.64 -8.03
CA LEU A 302 -6.49 -12.59 -7.44
C LEU A 302 -7.91 -12.66 -8.02
N ASP A 303 -8.91 -12.57 -7.17
CA ASP A 303 -10.33 -12.57 -7.58
C ASP A 303 -10.81 -11.11 -7.69
N ASP A 304 -11.38 -10.75 -8.83
CA ASP A 304 -11.84 -9.39 -9.15
C ASP A 304 -13.37 -9.22 -9.01
N ALA A 305 -14.05 -10.14 -8.29
CA ALA A 305 -15.48 -10.03 -8.03
C ALA A 305 -15.82 -8.66 -7.40
N GLU A 306 -16.82 -8.00 -7.95
CA GLU A 306 -17.33 -6.71 -7.46
C GLU A 306 -18.39 -6.91 -6.36
N THR A 307 -19.11 -8.02 -6.41
CA THR A 307 -20.17 -8.39 -5.47
C THR A 307 -20.16 -9.90 -5.18
N VAL A 308 -20.90 -10.31 -4.15
CA VAL A 308 -21.07 -11.73 -3.81
C VAL A 308 -21.62 -12.57 -4.99
N ALA A 309 -22.40 -11.96 -5.88
CA ALA A 309 -22.99 -12.65 -7.03
C ALA A 309 -21.99 -12.93 -8.15
N ASP A 310 -20.85 -12.26 -8.16
CA ASP A 310 -19.80 -12.40 -9.17
C ASP A 310 -18.75 -13.45 -8.78
N LEU A 311 -18.83 -13.99 -7.54
CA LEU A 311 -17.86 -14.95 -7.02
C LEU A 311 -17.91 -16.28 -7.80
N PRO A 312 -16.76 -16.93 -8.02
CA PRO A 312 -16.71 -18.23 -8.70
C PRO A 312 -17.47 -19.30 -7.93
N ASP A 313 -18.12 -20.19 -8.69
CA ASP A 313 -18.83 -21.33 -8.15
C ASP A 313 -17.88 -22.47 -7.71
N PRO A 314 -18.38 -23.50 -6.99
CA PRO A 314 -17.54 -24.62 -6.54
C PRO A 314 -16.82 -25.38 -7.66
N ALA A 315 -17.44 -25.48 -8.86
CA ALA A 315 -16.84 -26.18 -9.99
C ALA A 315 -15.67 -25.37 -10.56
N GLU A 316 -15.82 -24.05 -10.59
CA GLU A 316 -14.76 -23.14 -10.99
C GLU A 316 -13.59 -23.16 -10.01
N LEU A 317 -13.83 -23.09 -8.69
CA LEU A 317 -12.80 -23.24 -7.66
C LEU A 317 -12.05 -24.57 -7.77
N ALA A 318 -12.76 -25.67 -8.02
CA ALA A 318 -12.14 -26.97 -8.26
C ALA A 318 -11.27 -26.97 -9.52
N SER A 319 -11.68 -26.24 -10.57
CA SER A 319 -10.90 -26.09 -11.80
C SER A 319 -9.59 -25.35 -11.60
N TYR A 320 -9.55 -24.35 -10.71
CA TYR A 320 -8.31 -23.64 -10.33
C TYR A 320 -7.29 -24.60 -9.73
N LYS A 321 -7.72 -25.42 -8.77
CA LYS A 321 -6.86 -26.42 -8.15
C LYS A 321 -6.36 -27.47 -9.16
N ALA A 322 -7.24 -27.93 -10.04
CA ALA A 322 -6.88 -28.88 -11.10
C ALA A 322 -5.87 -28.30 -12.10
N ALA A 323 -5.90 -26.98 -12.33
CA ALA A 323 -4.95 -26.26 -13.18
C ALA A 323 -3.61 -25.97 -12.48
N GLY A 324 -3.45 -26.32 -11.19
CA GLY A 324 -2.23 -26.11 -10.42
C GLY A 324 -2.18 -24.80 -9.62
N ILE A 325 -3.25 -24.01 -9.62
CA ILE A 325 -3.38 -22.84 -8.75
C ILE A 325 -3.58 -23.36 -7.32
N ASN A 326 -2.71 -22.94 -6.40
CA ASN A 326 -2.76 -23.38 -5.01
C ASN A 326 -3.31 -22.31 -4.07
N ILE A 327 -3.24 -21.04 -4.46
CA ILE A 327 -3.58 -19.90 -3.61
C ILE A 327 -4.52 -18.98 -4.39
N VAL A 328 -5.63 -18.61 -3.76
CA VAL A 328 -6.55 -17.58 -4.26
C VAL A 328 -6.57 -16.38 -3.31
N ALA A 329 -6.80 -15.21 -3.86
CA ALA A 329 -6.85 -13.98 -3.08
C ALA A 329 -8.11 -13.16 -3.41
N PRO A 330 -9.24 -13.48 -2.80
CA PRO A 330 -10.46 -12.71 -2.91
C PRO A 330 -10.41 -11.48 -1.98
N PRO A 331 -11.25 -10.43 -2.26
CA PRO A 331 -11.49 -9.37 -1.30
C PRO A 331 -12.19 -9.89 -0.03
N ILE A 332 -12.04 -9.16 1.09
CA ILE A 332 -12.56 -9.60 2.40
C ILE A 332 -14.05 -9.95 2.35
N PHE A 333 -14.87 -9.17 1.64
CA PHE A 333 -16.32 -9.41 1.57
C PHE A 333 -16.69 -10.79 1.01
N ALA A 334 -15.84 -11.38 0.18
CA ALA A 334 -16.05 -12.70 -0.37
C ALA A 334 -15.98 -13.81 0.69
N LEU A 335 -15.21 -13.59 1.75
CA LEU A 335 -14.87 -14.59 2.75
C LEU A 335 -15.81 -14.61 3.96
N LEU A 336 -16.56 -13.54 4.19
CA LEU A 336 -17.38 -13.33 5.38
C LEU A 336 -18.84 -13.07 5.01
N THR A 337 -19.73 -13.36 5.94
CA THR A 337 -21.17 -13.06 5.86
C THR A 337 -21.72 -12.91 7.28
N THR A 338 -22.94 -12.39 7.41
CA THR A 338 -23.67 -12.34 8.69
C THR A 338 -24.61 -13.55 8.77
N ASP A 339 -24.63 -14.21 9.91
CA ASP A 339 -25.58 -15.29 10.17
C ASP A 339 -26.93 -14.78 10.73
N ALA A 340 -27.86 -15.70 11.02
CA ALA A 340 -29.19 -15.33 11.53
C ALA A 340 -29.18 -14.71 12.93
N SER A 341 -28.07 -14.83 13.68
CA SER A 341 -27.88 -14.26 15.00
C SER A 341 -27.23 -12.86 14.97
N GLY A 342 -26.77 -12.42 13.78
CA GLY A 342 -25.99 -11.19 13.62
C GLY A 342 -24.49 -11.40 13.84
N ASP A 343 -24.00 -12.64 13.84
CA ASP A 343 -22.58 -12.91 13.99
C ASP A 343 -21.88 -12.91 12.63
N ILE A 344 -20.67 -12.35 12.57
CA ILE A 344 -19.81 -12.44 11.37
C ILE A 344 -19.22 -13.85 11.33
N VAL A 345 -19.45 -14.57 10.23
CA VAL A 345 -19.05 -15.97 10.06
C VAL A 345 -18.44 -16.21 8.66
N PRO A 346 -17.70 -17.32 8.45
CA PRO A 346 -17.21 -17.68 7.12
C PRO A 346 -18.34 -17.84 6.09
N SER A 347 -18.17 -17.21 4.94
CA SER A 347 -19.11 -17.28 3.81
C SER A 347 -19.15 -18.69 3.20
N GLN A 348 -20.11 -18.91 2.30
CA GLN A 348 -20.15 -20.14 1.52
C GLN A 348 -18.94 -20.26 0.59
N TYR A 349 -18.54 -19.19 -0.07
CA TYR A 349 -17.33 -19.15 -0.90
C TYR A 349 -16.07 -19.57 -0.13
N ALA A 350 -15.87 -19.05 1.09
CA ALA A 350 -14.72 -19.40 1.92
C ALA A 350 -14.66 -20.92 2.21
N LYS A 351 -15.83 -21.53 2.54
CA LYS A 351 -15.94 -22.96 2.79
C LYS A 351 -15.64 -23.79 1.54
N GLU A 352 -16.11 -23.34 0.38
CA GLU A 352 -15.92 -24.01 -0.90
C GLU A 352 -14.47 -23.93 -1.39
N ALA A 353 -13.83 -22.76 -1.29
CA ALA A 353 -12.42 -22.58 -1.63
C ALA A 353 -11.51 -23.46 -0.76
N ARG A 354 -11.76 -23.50 0.56
CA ARG A 354 -11.05 -24.41 1.47
C ARG A 354 -11.34 -25.88 1.15
N GLY A 355 -12.59 -26.21 0.83
CA GLY A 355 -13.02 -27.56 0.43
C GLY A 355 -12.35 -28.04 -0.87
N ALA A 356 -12.07 -27.14 -1.80
CA ALA A 356 -11.31 -27.39 -3.01
C ALA A 356 -9.79 -27.59 -2.75
N GLY A 357 -9.31 -27.35 -1.52
CA GLY A 357 -7.90 -27.46 -1.13
C GLY A 357 -7.07 -26.26 -1.56
N LEU A 358 -7.69 -25.10 -1.72
CA LEU A 358 -7.02 -23.83 -1.99
C LEU A 358 -6.61 -23.17 -0.66
N ASP A 359 -5.40 -22.62 -0.60
CA ASP A 359 -5.03 -21.66 0.42
C ASP A 359 -5.61 -20.29 0.05
N ILE A 360 -5.91 -19.48 1.07
CA ILE A 360 -6.56 -18.18 0.89
C ILE A 360 -5.66 -17.11 1.54
N ILE A 361 -5.31 -16.08 0.78
CA ILE A 361 -4.90 -14.77 1.32
C ILE A 361 -6.00 -13.77 0.95
N THR A 362 -6.10 -12.63 1.66
CA THR A 362 -7.20 -11.69 1.38
C THR A 362 -6.77 -10.24 1.53
N TRP A 363 -7.51 -9.32 0.90
CA TRP A 363 -7.26 -7.89 0.81
C TRP A 363 -8.55 -7.09 0.97
N THR A 364 -8.59 -5.92 1.59
CA THR A 364 -7.62 -5.33 2.52
C THR A 364 -8.37 -4.65 3.67
N LEU A 365 -7.78 -4.56 4.85
CA LEU A 365 -8.48 -4.15 6.08
C LEU A 365 -8.92 -2.68 6.11
N GLU A 366 -8.06 -1.74 5.70
CA GLU A 366 -8.24 -0.32 6.03
C GLU A 366 -8.85 0.54 4.92
N ARG A 367 -8.97 0.05 3.67
CA ARG A 367 -9.37 0.89 2.52
C ARG A 367 -10.86 1.21 2.43
N SER A 368 -11.68 0.67 3.29
CA SER A 368 -13.09 1.09 3.41
C SER A 368 -13.25 2.49 4.04
N GLY A 369 -12.19 3.04 4.63
CA GLY A 369 -12.24 4.31 5.32
C GLY A 369 -12.54 4.15 6.81
N LEU A 370 -13.24 5.13 7.40
CA LEU A 370 -13.65 5.08 8.79
C LEU A 370 -14.87 4.17 8.96
N LEU A 371 -14.71 3.09 9.69
CA LEU A 371 -15.78 2.10 9.92
C LEU A 371 -16.93 2.67 10.75
N ALA A 372 -16.62 3.56 11.71
CA ALA A 372 -17.61 4.20 12.57
C ALA A 372 -18.57 5.15 11.80
N ASP A 373 -18.25 5.53 10.59
CA ASP A 373 -19.11 6.41 9.77
C ASP A 373 -20.27 5.65 9.09
N GLY A 374 -20.31 4.30 9.20
CA GLY A 374 -21.32 3.43 8.60
C GLY A 374 -21.25 3.35 7.08
N ASN A 375 -20.15 3.81 6.48
CA ASN A 375 -19.86 3.68 5.04
C ASN A 375 -18.68 2.73 4.87
N ASN A 376 -18.91 1.45 5.13
CA ASN A 376 -17.88 0.44 5.23
C ASN A 376 -17.35 -0.04 3.86
N GLY A 377 -17.87 0.53 2.78
CA GLY A 377 -17.33 0.44 1.43
C GLY A 377 -17.31 -0.99 0.85
N PHE A 378 -16.45 -1.16 -0.14
CA PHE A 378 -16.34 -2.38 -0.93
C PHE A 378 -15.94 -3.60 -0.09
N TYR A 379 -14.97 -3.47 0.81
CA TYR A 379 -14.37 -4.63 1.49
C TYR A 379 -15.26 -5.25 2.58
N TYR A 380 -16.25 -4.51 3.09
CA TYR A 380 -17.11 -4.94 4.19
C TYR A 380 -18.58 -5.16 3.76
N GLN A 381 -18.91 -5.02 2.48
CA GLN A 381 -20.26 -4.97 1.95
C GLN A 381 -21.16 -6.16 2.31
N SER A 382 -20.62 -7.35 2.55
CA SER A 382 -21.38 -8.58 2.85
C SER A 382 -21.73 -8.76 4.33
N PHE A 383 -21.18 -7.91 5.23
CA PHE A 383 -21.41 -7.94 6.67
C PHE A 383 -21.41 -6.53 7.28
N ASP A 384 -21.68 -5.53 6.44
CA ASP A 384 -21.71 -4.11 6.77
C ASP A 384 -22.59 -3.77 7.98
N SER A 385 -23.75 -4.45 8.12
CA SER A 385 -24.68 -4.26 9.23
C SER A 385 -24.09 -4.52 10.60
N GLU A 386 -23.00 -5.27 10.70
CA GLU A 386 -22.36 -5.70 11.93
C GLU A 386 -21.10 -4.87 12.28
N ILE A 387 -20.85 -3.83 11.49
CA ILE A 387 -19.67 -2.95 11.64
C ILE A 387 -20.13 -1.58 12.15
N GLU A 388 -19.80 -1.28 13.40
CA GLU A 388 -20.25 -0.06 14.09
C GLU A 388 -19.09 0.85 14.53
N ARG A 389 -17.88 0.32 14.61
CA ARG A 389 -16.71 1.02 15.16
C ARG A 389 -15.39 0.53 14.57
N GLU A 390 -14.33 1.30 14.74
CA GLU A 390 -12.99 0.94 14.26
C GLU A 390 -12.48 -0.38 14.86
N GLY A 391 -12.81 -0.66 16.11
CA GLY A 391 -12.42 -1.88 16.83
C GLY A 391 -12.98 -3.17 16.22
N ASP A 392 -14.06 -3.10 15.44
CA ASP A 392 -14.64 -4.27 14.75
C ASP A 392 -13.68 -4.85 13.71
N MET A 393 -12.71 -4.07 13.23
CA MET A 393 -11.62 -4.57 12.40
C MET A 393 -10.87 -5.75 13.03
N MET A 394 -10.68 -5.75 14.37
CA MET A 394 -10.05 -6.86 15.08
C MET A 394 -10.95 -8.10 15.11
N ARG A 395 -12.28 -7.93 15.20
CA ARG A 395 -13.24 -9.04 15.09
C ARG A 395 -13.24 -9.65 13.71
N VAL A 396 -13.24 -8.81 12.66
CA VAL A 396 -13.12 -9.26 11.27
C VAL A 396 -11.84 -10.05 11.05
N LEU A 397 -10.73 -9.53 11.56
CA LEU A 397 -9.41 -10.17 11.47
C LEU A 397 -9.41 -11.54 12.17
N ASP A 398 -10.09 -11.66 13.32
CA ASP A 398 -10.22 -12.91 14.06
C ASP A 398 -10.99 -13.98 13.28
N VAL A 399 -12.16 -13.66 12.74
CA VAL A 399 -12.95 -14.60 11.92
C VAL A 399 -12.18 -15.02 10.66
N LEU A 400 -11.49 -14.09 9.99
CA LEU A 400 -10.66 -14.42 8.82
C LEU A 400 -9.53 -15.38 9.19
N ALA A 401 -8.83 -15.13 10.29
CA ALA A 401 -7.69 -15.93 10.71
C ALA A 401 -8.08 -17.28 11.28
N MET A 402 -9.06 -17.31 12.21
CA MET A 402 -9.35 -18.48 13.03
C MET A 402 -10.44 -19.38 12.42
N ASP A 403 -11.48 -18.78 11.81
CA ASP A 403 -12.63 -19.54 11.31
C ASP A 403 -12.52 -19.81 9.82
N VAL A 404 -12.15 -18.84 9.00
CA VAL A 404 -11.85 -19.05 7.57
C VAL A 404 -10.53 -19.77 7.38
N GLY A 405 -9.52 -19.44 8.20
CA GLY A 405 -8.19 -20.00 8.12
C GLY A 405 -7.38 -19.46 6.95
N VAL A 406 -7.45 -18.15 6.71
CA VAL A 406 -6.59 -17.47 5.74
C VAL A 406 -5.12 -17.59 6.16
N VAL A 407 -4.20 -17.65 5.21
CA VAL A 407 -2.77 -17.79 5.48
C VAL A 407 -2.01 -16.46 5.46
N GLY A 408 -2.69 -15.36 5.12
CA GLY A 408 -2.14 -14.01 5.14
C GLY A 408 -3.20 -12.96 4.81
N ILE A 409 -2.99 -11.75 5.31
CA ILE A 409 -3.92 -10.63 5.12
C ILE A 409 -3.15 -9.38 4.72
N PHE A 410 -3.60 -8.74 3.64
CA PHE A 410 -3.12 -7.44 3.20
C PHE A 410 -3.65 -6.32 4.10
N SER A 411 -2.77 -5.42 4.49
CA SER A 411 -3.06 -4.28 5.34
C SER A 411 -2.32 -3.03 4.86
N ASP A 412 -3.02 -1.92 4.79
CA ASP A 412 -2.42 -0.59 4.54
C ASP A 412 -1.67 -0.05 5.75
N TRP A 413 -1.84 -0.70 6.92
CA TRP A 413 -1.11 -0.42 8.15
C TRP A 413 -0.72 -1.71 8.86
N PRO A 414 0.35 -2.40 8.39
CA PRO A 414 0.72 -3.75 8.81
C PRO A 414 0.81 -3.99 10.32
N ALA A 415 1.04 -2.94 11.10
CA ALA A 415 1.03 -3.03 12.57
C ALA A 415 -0.27 -3.63 13.12
N THR A 416 -1.42 -3.40 12.49
CA THR A 416 -2.73 -3.97 12.88
C THR A 416 -2.67 -5.49 12.84
N VAL A 417 -2.30 -6.04 11.69
CA VAL A 417 -2.22 -7.50 11.47
C VAL A 417 -1.07 -8.12 12.26
N THR A 418 0.08 -7.44 12.33
CA THR A 418 1.24 -7.92 13.10
C THR A 418 0.92 -8.04 14.58
N TYR A 419 0.21 -7.07 15.17
CA TYR A 419 -0.23 -7.13 16.56
C TYR A 419 -1.11 -8.35 16.80
N TYR A 420 -2.19 -8.47 16.02
CA TYR A 420 -3.13 -9.58 16.12
C TYR A 420 -2.41 -10.94 15.98
N ALA A 421 -1.63 -11.09 14.92
CA ALA A 421 -0.94 -12.35 14.64
C ALA A 421 0.00 -12.79 15.77
N ASN A 422 0.71 -11.84 16.40
CA ASN A 422 1.56 -12.15 17.54
C ASN A 422 0.74 -12.59 18.76
N CYS A 423 -0.39 -11.94 19.03
CA CYS A 423 -1.26 -12.29 20.15
C CYS A 423 -1.90 -13.67 19.99
N MET A 424 -2.26 -14.04 18.74
CA MET A 424 -2.88 -15.33 18.39
C MET A 424 -1.86 -16.41 18.01
N GLY A 425 -0.54 -16.14 18.08
CA GLY A 425 0.51 -17.10 17.78
C GLY A 425 0.65 -17.49 16.30
N LEU A 426 0.16 -16.65 15.38
CA LEU A 426 0.28 -16.84 13.93
C LEU A 426 1.68 -16.44 13.43
N LYS A 427 2.19 -17.14 12.41
CA LYS A 427 3.55 -16.96 11.90
C LYS A 427 3.58 -16.39 10.50
#